data_26e5a2f3c2439b6677147df0932a1d21
#
_entry.id   26e5a2f3c2439b6677147df0932a1d21
#
_cell.length_a   1.000
_cell.length_b   1.000
_cell.length_c   1.000
_cell.angle_alpha   90.00
_cell.angle_beta   90.00
_cell.angle_gamma   90.00
#
_symmetry.space_group_name_H-M   'P 1'
#
loop_
_entity.id
_entity.type
_entity.pdbx_description
1 polymer ?
#
loop_
_entity_poly.entity_id
_entity_poly.type
_entity_poly.pdbx_seq_one_letter_code
_entity_poly.pdbx_strand_id
1 'polypeptide(L)'
;MNLRSLAILAVLALSPIALSAQTQEASHQAPAASPALYAETAAPVSFSSSIAADALDAPAAGAQSSAAPKESKQSSLPFSGLAIGVKVGLAGIGFDVATPLVHQRLNLRGGASFFSYTPSTITTDNLNINGNIKFQNAAAMVDWFPFHGSFRLSGGATIYNDTGLTATLSVPTGQSFTVGGTTYYSEPYNAVTNPAGPILGTGIFTFGGNKVVPRATIGFGNMLPKKGHFRFESEIGFQYFSAPTVQYTFTGTGCQNYTAPNTYSNCGPIPQANITTEQNKLQNDLYDLRFFPILSFGLSYKIH
;
A
#
# COMPACT_ATOMS: atom_id res chain seq x y z
N MET A 1 -21.12 8.03 16.74
CA MET A 1 -20.48 7.59 15.49
C MET A 1 -20.68 6.08 15.37
N ASN A 2 -21.10 5.58 14.23
CA ASN A 2 -21.22 4.14 14.00
C ASN A 2 -19.86 3.56 13.67
N LEU A 3 -19.54 2.35 14.14
CA LEU A 3 -18.33 1.61 13.79
C LEU A 3 -18.10 1.50 12.26
N ARG A 4 -19.16 1.66 11.46
CA ARG A 4 -19.10 1.74 9.99
C ARG A 4 -18.23 2.92 9.49
N SER A 5 -18.32 4.06 10.16
CA SER A 5 -17.47 5.22 9.83
C SER A 5 -15.99 4.96 10.14
N LEU A 6 -15.72 4.13 11.14
CA LEU A 6 -14.36 3.72 11.51
C LEU A 6 -13.72 2.82 10.44
N ALA A 7 -14.50 1.88 9.91
CA ALA A 7 -14.02 0.98 8.85
C ALA A 7 -13.77 1.73 7.54
N ILE A 8 -14.63 2.69 7.19
CA ILE A 8 -14.46 3.54 6.01
C ILE A 8 -13.24 4.45 6.16
N LEU A 9 -12.99 5.01 7.35
CA LEU A 9 -11.77 5.78 7.62
C LEU A 9 -10.51 4.93 7.53
N ALA A 10 -10.55 3.67 8.00
CA ALA A 10 -9.44 2.74 7.88
C ALA A 10 -9.15 2.36 6.42
N VAL A 11 -10.18 2.24 5.58
CA VAL A 11 -10.03 1.96 4.13
C VAL A 11 -9.55 3.19 3.37
N LEU A 12 -9.98 4.40 3.75
CA LEU A 12 -9.49 5.67 3.15
C LEU A 12 -8.04 5.99 3.55
N ALA A 13 -7.60 5.58 4.75
CA ALA A 13 -6.19 5.68 5.16
C ALA A 13 -5.26 4.74 4.37
N LEU A 14 -5.79 3.76 3.66
CA LEU A 14 -5.07 2.87 2.76
C LEU A 14 -4.72 3.52 1.40
N SER A 15 -5.21 4.73 1.12
CA SER A 15 -4.90 5.46 -0.09
C SER A 15 -3.81 6.52 0.18
N PRO A 16 -2.52 6.25 -0.10
CA PRO A 16 -1.45 7.23 0.11
C PRO A 16 -1.61 8.50 -0.74
N ILE A 17 -2.55 8.50 -1.68
CA ILE A 17 -2.84 9.63 -2.57
C ILE A 17 -3.82 10.64 -1.94
N ALA A 18 -4.60 10.25 -0.94
CA ALA A 18 -5.58 11.15 -0.31
C ALA A 18 -4.98 12.04 0.79
N LEU A 19 -3.80 11.72 1.31
CA LEU A 19 -3.20 12.45 2.44
C LEU A 19 -2.44 13.72 2.03
N SER A 20 -2.14 13.93 0.75
CA SER A 20 -1.47 15.15 0.26
C SER A 20 -2.42 16.28 -0.16
N ALA A 21 -3.74 16.05 -0.18
CA ALA A 21 -4.71 17.05 -0.63
C ALA A 21 -5.41 17.82 0.52
N GLN A 22 -5.21 17.47 1.78
CA GLN A 22 -5.91 18.10 2.91
C GLN A 22 -5.07 19.03 3.79
N THR A 23 -3.83 19.37 3.42
CA THR A 23 -2.99 20.29 4.22
C THR A 23 -2.90 21.71 3.66
N GLN A 24 -3.88 22.18 2.90
CA GLN A 24 -3.85 23.57 2.43
C GLN A 24 -5.22 24.24 2.47
N GLU A 25 -5.79 24.32 3.67
CA GLU A 25 -6.79 25.35 3.99
C GLU A 25 -6.67 25.73 5.46
N ALA A 26 -5.59 26.44 5.78
CA ALA A 26 -5.53 27.28 6.97
C ALA A 26 -5.49 28.73 6.50
N SER A 27 -6.60 29.42 6.74
CA SER A 27 -6.82 30.82 6.53
C SER A 27 -5.62 31.70 6.86
N HIS A 28 -5.12 32.44 5.89
CA HIS A 28 -4.37 33.68 6.16
C HIS A 28 -5.20 34.85 5.70
N GLN A 29 -5.77 35.49 6.70
CA GLN A 29 -6.34 36.82 6.61
C GLN A 29 -5.18 37.83 6.56
N ALA A 30 -5.05 38.53 5.43
CA ALA A 30 -4.02 39.53 5.20
C ALA A 30 -4.38 40.87 5.86
N PRO A 31 -3.42 41.69 6.25
CA PRO A 31 -3.57 43.12 6.22
C PRO A 31 -2.84 43.74 5.00
N ALA A 32 -3.50 44.71 4.41
CA ALA A 32 -3.09 45.49 3.26
C ALA A 32 -1.86 46.37 3.53
N ALA A 33 -0.95 46.43 2.57
CA ALA A 33 -0.22 47.66 2.19
C ALA A 33 0.53 47.42 0.86
N SER A 34 0.26 48.25 -0.12
CA SER A 34 0.96 48.47 -1.40
C SER A 34 2.16 49.40 -1.22
N PRO A 35 2.88 49.83 -2.28
CA PRO A 35 3.53 49.09 -3.38
C PRO A 35 5.02 49.47 -3.52
N ALA A 36 5.82 48.67 -4.22
CA ALA A 36 6.96 49.23 -4.96
C ALA A 36 7.50 48.26 -5.99
N LEU A 37 7.60 48.77 -7.20
CA LEU A 37 8.31 48.30 -8.40
C LEU A 37 9.64 47.59 -8.10
N TYR A 38 9.86 46.49 -8.79
CA TYR A 38 11.11 46.25 -9.57
C TYR A 38 10.85 45.23 -10.66
N ALA A 39 10.98 45.70 -11.90
CA ALA A 39 11.05 44.90 -13.09
C ALA A 39 12.47 44.29 -13.16
N GLU A 40 12.59 42.99 -13.31
CA GLU A 40 13.83 42.37 -13.76
C GLU A 40 13.52 41.32 -14.81
N THR A 41 13.98 41.61 -15.97
CA THR A 41 13.90 40.93 -17.24
C THR A 41 14.65 39.60 -17.17
N ALA A 42 13.94 38.48 -17.26
CA ALA A 42 14.55 37.19 -17.55
C ALA A 42 14.71 37.01 -19.07
N ALA A 43 15.92 36.93 -19.52
CA ALA A 43 16.30 36.62 -20.90
C ALA A 43 16.02 35.15 -21.24
N PRO A 44 15.61 34.83 -22.47
CA PRO A 44 15.42 33.45 -22.89
C PRO A 44 16.76 32.78 -23.19
N VAL A 45 16.99 31.60 -22.64
CA VAL A 45 18.12 30.74 -22.96
C VAL A 45 17.80 30.00 -24.25
N SER A 46 18.45 30.43 -25.34
CA SER A 46 18.39 29.73 -26.63
C SER A 46 19.40 28.57 -26.66
N PHE A 47 18.91 27.35 -26.83
CA PHE A 47 19.75 26.21 -27.20
C PHE A 47 20.02 26.24 -28.70
N SER A 48 21.24 26.57 -29.09
CA SER A 48 21.70 26.41 -30.47
C SER A 48 22.21 24.99 -30.69
N SER A 49 21.54 24.25 -31.53
CA SER A 49 22.04 23.00 -32.10
C SER A 49 22.90 23.36 -33.32
N SER A 50 24.22 23.30 -33.22
CA SER A 50 25.11 23.36 -34.35
C SER A 50 25.30 21.97 -34.95
N ILE A 51 24.67 21.73 -36.08
CA ILE A 51 25.00 20.63 -36.98
C ILE A 51 26.11 21.19 -37.89
N ALA A 52 27.34 20.75 -37.69
CA ALA A 52 28.39 20.94 -38.66
C ALA A 52 28.37 19.74 -39.61
N ALA A 53 27.94 19.98 -40.82
CA ALA A 53 28.22 19.13 -41.96
C ALA A 53 29.62 19.50 -42.48
N ASP A 54 30.54 18.57 -42.49
CA ASP A 54 31.71 18.67 -43.34
C ASP A 54 31.88 17.38 -44.15
N ALA A 55 32.01 17.60 -45.43
CA ALA A 55 32.03 16.59 -46.46
C ALA A 55 33.48 16.40 -46.97
N LEU A 56 33.72 15.19 -47.48
CA LEU A 56 34.74 14.83 -48.47
C LEU A 56 36.21 14.75 -47.98
N ASP A 57 36.69 13.54 -47.78
CA ASP A 57 37.75 13.02 -48.65
C ASP A 57 37.87 11.48 -48.49
N ALA A 58 37.85 10.76 -49.58
CA ALA A 58 38.30 9.39 -49.67
C ALA A 58 39.70 9.40 -50.35
N PRO A 59 40.64 8.52 -49.97
CA PRO A 59 40.77 7.31 -50.76
C PRO A 59 41.24 6.02 -50.03
N ALA A 60 40.83 4.93 -50.64
CA ALA A 60 41.52 3.66 -50.91
C ALA A 60 41.98 2.72 -49.77
N ALA A 61 41.33 1.56 -49.81
CA ALA A 61 41.90 0.22 -49.77
C ALA A 61 42.82 -0.19 -48.59
N GLY A 62 42.20 -0.91 -47.72
CA GLY A 62 42.84 -1.81 -46.76
C GLY A 62 41.83 -2.83 -46.27
N ALA A 63 41.74 -3.99 -46.92
CA ALA A 63 40.91 -5.10 -46.45
C ALA A 63 41.49 -5.63 -45.13
N GLN A 64 40.98 -5.10 -44.01
CA GLN A 64 41.10 -5.77 -42.75
C GLN A 64 39.78 -6.52 -42.49
N SER A 65 39.88 -7.82 -42.60
CA SER A 65 38.89 -8.78 -42.11
C SER A 65 38.61 -8.47 -40.64
N SER A 66 37.61 -7.63 -40.40
CA SER A 66 37.04 -7.44 -39.09
C SER A 66 36.29 -8.72 -38.77
N ALA A 67 36.92 -9.57 -37.98
CA ALA A 67 36.21 -10.66 -37.32
C ALA A 67 35.02 -10.07 -36.58
N ALA A 68 33.81 -10.33 -37.09
CA ALA A 68 32.56 -9.98 -36.39
C ALA A 68 32.69 -10.44 -34.94
N PRO A 69 32.31 -9.60 -33.96
CA PRO A 69 32.26 -10.06 -32.58
C PRO A 69 31.38 -11.29 -32.56
N LYS A 70 31.92 -12.45 -32.13
CA LYS A 70 31.13 -13.65 -31.86
C LYS A 70 30.06 -13.20 -30.89
N GLU A 71 28.79 -13.09 -31.34
CA GLU A 71 27.66 -13.06 -30.45
C GLU A 71 27.82 -14.26 -29.54
N SER A 72 28.08 -14.01 -28.28
CA SER A 72 28.09 -15.05 -27.27
C SER A 72 26.68 -15.65 -27.32
N LYS A 73 26.59 -16.90 -27.76
CA LYS A 73 25.33 -17.66 -27.70
C LYS A 73 24.90 -17.68 -26.25
N GLN A 74 24.01 -16.77 -25.91
CA GLN A 74 23.44 -16.70 -24.58
C GLN A 74 22.79 -18.04 -24.34
N SER A 75 23.22 -18.74 -23.29
CA SER A 75 22.81 -20.12 -23.04
C SER A 75 21.28 -20.18 -22.97
N SER A 76 20.69 -21.11 -23.71
CA SER A 76 19.24 -21.37 -23.71
C SER A 76 18.79 -22.17 -22.49
N LEU A 77 19.69 -22.45 -21.56
CA LEU A 77 19.42 -23.25 -20.37
C LEU A 77 18.52 -22.47 -19.38
N PRO A 78 17.53 -23.13 -18.75
CA PRO A 78 16.79 -22.55 -17.64
C PRO A 78 17.77 -22.18 -16.52
N PHE A 79 17.42 -21.11 -15.78
CA PHE A 79 18.24 -20.58 -14.67
C PHE A 79 19.63 -20.05 -15.07
N SER A 80 19.86 -19.76 -16.35
CA SER A 80 21.16 -19.25 -16.86
C SER A 80 21.41 -17.77 -16.60
N GLY A 81 20.51 -17.08 -15.90
CA GLY A 81 20.63 -15.67 -15.59
C GLY A 81 19.98 -15.35 -14.25
N LEU A 82 20.45 -14.28 -13.63
CA LEU A 82 19.92 -13.77 -12.38
C LEU A 82 19.75 -12.25 -12.46
N ALA A 83 18.62 -11.76 -12.03
CA ALA A 83 18.38 -10.33 -11.83
C ALA A 83 17.79 -10.07 -10.47
N ILE A 84 18.13 -8.94 -9.90
CA ILE A 84 17.57 -8.43 -8.66
C ILE A 84 16.90 -7.09 -8.93
N GLY A 85 15.86 -6.78 -8.19
CA GLY A 85 15.13 -5.52 -8.34
C GLY A 85 14.67 -4.98 -7.01
N VAL A 86 14.45 -3.67 -6.99
CA VAL A 86 13.77 -2.97 -5.91
C VAL A 86 12.53 -2.33 -6.47
N LYS A 87 11.45 -2.31 -5.71
CA LYS A 87 10.17 -1.72 -6.14
C LYS A 87 9.52 -0.94 -5.01
N VAL A 88 8.70 0.02 -5.39
CA VAL A 88 7.81 0.76 -4.52
C VAL A 88 6.40 0.72 -5.10
N GLY A 89 5.41 0.56 -4.26
CA GLY A 89 4.02 0.46 -4.70
C GLY A 89 3.03 0.53 -3.56
N LEU A 90 1.78 0.15 -3.84
CA LEU A 90 0.70 0.17 -2.83
C LEU A 90 0.99 -0.75 -1.63
N ALA A 91 1.75 -1.82 -1.84
CA ALA A 91 2.18 -2.72 -0.77
C ALA A 91 3.51 -2.30 -0.11
N GLY A 92 3.95 -1.04 -0.32
CA GLY A 92 5.18 -0.48 0.24
C GLY A 92 6.42 -0.73 -0.59
N ILE A 93 7.54 -0.92 0.09
CA ILE A 93 8.85 -1.20 -0.53
C ILE A 93 9.01 -2.70 -0.69
N GLY A 94 9.57 -3.13 -1.80
CA GLY A 94 9.79 -4.55 -2.06
C GLY A 94 11.08 -4.84 -2.82
N PHE A 95 11.42 -6.12 -2.83
CA PHE A 95 12.55 -6.69 -3.57
C PHE A 95 12.05 -7.83 -4.44
N ASP A 96 12.60 -7.93 -5.63
CA ASP A 96 12.34 -9.03 -6.55
C ASP A 96 13.65 -9.69 -6.98
N VAL A 97 13.56 -10.99 -7.23
CA VAL A 97 14.62 -11.79 -7.82
C VAL A 97 14.01 -12.55 -8.99
N ALA A 98 14.65 -12.53 -10.14
CA ALA A 98 14.14 -13.20 -11.33
C ALA A 98 15.23 -14.03 -12.02
N THR A 99 14.78 -15.14 -12.60
CA THR A 99 15.62 -16.05 -13.39
C THR A 99 14.84 -16.52 -14.63
N PRO A 100 15.49 -16.76 -15.78
CA PRO A 100 14.81 -17.22 -16.96
C PRO A 100 14.44 -18.71 -16.82
N LEU A 101 13.19 -19.05 -17.13
CA LEU A 101 12.73 -20.43 -17.33
C LEU A 101 12.86 -20.82 -18.80
N VAL A 102 12.36 -19.96 -19.69
CA VAL A 102 12.51 -20.08 -21.13
C VAL A 102 13.06 -18.77 -21.63
N HIS A 103 14.21 -18.83 -22.29
CA HIS A 103 14.92 -17.66 -22.73
C HIS A 103 14.00 -16.66 -23.46
N GLN A 104 13.94 -15.42 -22.96
CA GLN A 104 13.18 -14.29 -23.49
C GLN A 104 11.64 -14.47 -23.56
N ARG A 105 11.09 -15.57 -23.05
CA ARG A 105 9.64 -15.82 -23.06
C ARG A 105 9.03 -15.98 -21.68
N LEU A 106 9.72 -16.69 -20.81
CA LEU A 106 9.22 -16.99 -19.47
C LEU A 106 10.32 -16.75 -18.44
N ASN A 107 10.01 -15.97 -17.42
CA ASN A 107 10.86 -15.82 -16.24
C ASN A 107 10.10 -16.32 -14.99
N LEU A 108 10.83 -16.90 -14.07
CA LEU A 108 10.39 -17.11 -12.71
C LEU A 108 10.82 -15.91 -11.87
N ARG A 109 9.88 -15.30 -11.15
CA ARG A 109 10.13 -14.17 -10.29
C ARG A 109 9.62 -14.47 -8.88
N GLY A 110 10.48 -14.28 -7.89
CA GLY A 110 10.13 -14.29 -6.48
C GLY A 110 10.30 -12.88 -5.93
N GLY A 111 9.41 -12.45 -5.06
CA GLY A 111 9.52 -11.12 -4.46
C GLY A 111 8.87 -11.04 -3.10
N ALA A 112 9.30 -10.06 -2.32
CA ALA A 112 8.72 -9.71 -1.04
C ALA A 112 8.48 -8.20 -0.98
N SER A 113 7.40 -7.80 -0.29
CA SER A 113 7.07 -6.39 -0.06
C SER A 113 6.67 -6.20 1.39
N PHE A 114 7.01 -5.03 1.94
CA PHE A 114 6.70 -4.68 3.32
C PHE A 114 6.38 -3.20 3.45
N PHE A 115 5.42 -2.92 4.32
CA PHE A 115 5.02 -1.58 4.72
C PHE A 115 4.44 -1.66 6.13
N SER A 116 4.74 -0.68 6.95
CA SER A 116 4.10 -0.49 8.25
C SER A 116 3.89 0.98 8.48
N TYR A 117 2.67 1.34 8.87
CA TYR A 117 2.33 2.72 9.14
C TYR A 117 1.42 2.81 10.37
N THR A 118 1.82 3.65 11.31
CA THR A 118 1.04 3.96 12.50
C THR A 118 0.69 5.44 12.44
N PRO A 119 -0.53 5.80 12.00
CA PRO A 119 -0.97 7.19 12.02
C PRO A 119 -0.99 7.73 13.45
N SER A 120 -0.83 9.05 13.58
CA SER A 120 -1.08 9.72 14.85
C SER A 120 -2.53 9.50 15.29
N THR A 121 -2.77 9.59 16.60
CA THR A 121 -4.11 9.47 17.17
C THR A 121 -5.11 10.35 16.42
N ILE A 122 -6.14 9.73 15.90
CA ILE A 122 -7.27 10.42 15.25
C ILE A 122 -8.34 10.63 16.30
N THR A 123 -8.66 11.88 16.59
CA THR A 123 -9.79 12.22 17.48
C THR A 123 -10.97 12.63 16.61
N THR A 124 -12.07 11.88 16.71
CA THR A 124 -13.31 12.15 16.00
C THR A 124 -14.51 11.86 16.89
N ASP A 125 -15.49 12.75 16.92
CA ASP A 125 -16.66 12.68 17.82
C ASP A 125 -16.26 12.42 19.30
N ASN A 126 -15.17 13.03 19.75
CA ASN A 126 -14.57 12.84 21.08
C ASN A 126 -14.08 11.41 21.37
N LEU A 127 -13.91 10.57 20.34
CA LEU A 127 -13.31 9.25 20.45
C LEU A 127 -11.86 9.30 19.96
N ASN A 128 -10.96 8.65 20.70
CA ASN A 128 -9.55 8.55 20.33
C ASN A 128 -9.29 7.21 19.65
N ILE A 129 -8.81 7.27 18.41
CA ILE A 129 -8.54 6.11 17.59
C ILE A 129 -7.05 6.08 17.26
N ASN A 130 -6.41 4.97 17.55
CA ASN A 130 -5.04 4.68 17.13
C ASN A 130 -5.09 3.50 16.15
N GLY A 131 -4.36 3.60 15.06
CA GLY A 131 -4.30 2.55 14.05
C GLY A 131 -2.87 2.06 13.82
N ASN A 132 -2.73 0.82 13.40
CA ASN A 132 -1.50 0.28 12.85
C ASN A 132 -1.84 -0.53 11.61
N ILE A 133 -1.29 -0.12 10.48
CA ILE A 133 -1.45 -0.77 9.18
C ILE A 133 -0.16 -1.52 8.89
N LYS A 134 -0.27 -2.80 8.57
CA LYS A 134 0.85 -3.65 8.25
C LYS A 134 0.61 -4.39 6.95
N PHE A 135 1.55 -4.28 6.03
CA PHE A 135 1.61 -5.08 4.81
C PHE A 135 2.93 -5.85 4.79
N GLN A 136 2.85 -7.16 4.79
CA GLN A 136 4.00 -8.03 4.59
C GLN A 136 3.57 -9.19 3.72
N ASN A 137 4.17 -9.30 2.56
CA ASN A 137 3.84 -10.39 1.65
C ASN A 137 5.08 -10.86 0.88
N ALA A 138 5.07 -12.15 0.51
CA ALA A 138 6.00 -12.71 -0.44
C ALA A 138 5.21 -13.45 -1.52
N ALA A 139 5.63 -13.30 -2.77
CA ALA A 139 4.96 -13.87 -3.93
C ALA A 139 5.92 -14.62 -4.84
N ALA A 140 5.42 -15.66 -5.47
CA ALA A 140 6.08 -16.37 -6.56
C ALA A 140 5.24 -16.22 -7.84
N MET A 141 5.87 -15.76 -8.91
CA MET A 141 5.22 -15.37 -10.15
C MET A 141 5.94 -15.97 -11.35
N VAL A 142 5.19 -16.25 -12.38
CA VAL A 142 5.73 -16.54 -13.72
C VAL A 142 5.39 -15.37 -14.62
N ASP A 143 6.40 -14.73 -15.17
CA ASP A 143 6.30 -13.61 -16.09
C ASP A 143 6.37 -14.15 -17.54
N TRP A 144 5.32 -13.93 -18.32
CA TRP A 144 5.25 -14.29 -19.72
C TRP A 144 5.38 -13.05 -20.61
N PHE A 145 6.30 -13.12 -21.58
CA PHE A 145 6.59 -12.08 -22.55
C PHE A 145 6.10 -12.47 -23.95
N PRO A 146 4.82 -12.22 -24.30
CA PRO A 146 4.24 -12.67 -25.56
C PRO A 146 4.96 -12.09 -26.79
N PHE A 147 5.44 -10.86 -26.71
CA PHE A 147 6.08 -10.14 -27.81
C PHE A 147 7.61 -10.12 -27.73
N HIS A 148 8.23 -10.89 -26.83
CA HIS A 148 9.70 -10.91 -26.60
C HIS A 148 10.31 -9.53 -26.28
N GLY A 149 9.46 -8.59 -25.84
CA GLY A 149 9.80 -7.21 -25.49
C GLY A 149 9.74 -6.93 -24.00
N SER A 150 9.26 -5.73 -23.67
CA SER A 150 9.09 -5.28 -22.28
C SER A 150 7.69 -5.55 -21.73
N PHE A 151 6.69 -5.77 -22.58
CA PHE A 151 5.34 -6.10 -22.14
C PHE A 151 5.31 -7.50 -21.55
N ARG A 152 4.73 -7.64 -20.36
CA ARG A 152 4.60 -8.92 -19.65
C ARG A 152 3.20 -9.12 -19.09
N LEU A 153 2.80 -10.37 -19.10
CA LEU A 153 1.66 -10.89 -18.32
C LEU A 153 2.25 -11.78 -17.24
N SER A 154 1.83 -11.57 -16.00
CA SER A 154 2.37 -12.33 -14.88
C SER A 154 1.24 -12.99 -14.11
N GLY A 155 1.42 -14.27 -13.83
CA GLY A 155 0.52 -15.06 -13.03
C GLY A 155 1.27 -15.82 -11.94
N GLY A 156 0.65 -15.99 -10.79
CA GLY A 156 1.26 -16.70 -9.69
C GLY A 156 0.47 -16.58 -8.41
N ALA A 157 1.18 -16.64 -7.30
CA ALA A 157 0.54 -16.57 -6.00
C ALA A 157 1.40 -15.80 -4.98
N THR A 158 0.74 -15.11 -4.09
CA THR A 158 1.30 -14.68 -2.82
C THR A 158 1.32 -15.90 -1.90
N ILE A 159 2.52 -16.32 -1.52
CA ILE A 159 2.77 -17.55 -0.74
C ILE A 159 2.92 -17.28 0.76
N TYR A 160 3.15 -16.03 1.12
CA TYR A 160 3.15 -15.53 2.48
C TYR A 160 2.43 -14.21 2.52
N ASN A 161 1.51 -14.04 3.46
CA ASN A 161 0.76 -12.81 3.65
C ASN A 161 0.47 -12.56 5.13
N ASP A 162 1.02 -11.48 5.65
CA ASP A 162 0.74 -10.96 6.98
C ASP A 162 0.31 -9.49 6.83
N THR A 163 -0.83 -9.34 6.15
CA THR A 163 -1.43 -8.04 5.89
C THR A 163 -2.63 -7.85 6.81
N GLY A 164 -2.60 -6.78 7.56
CA GLY A 164 -3.65 -6.49 8.52
C GLY A 164 -3.68 -5.03 8.96
N LEU A 165 -4.76 -4.71 9.65
CA LEU A 165 -4.98 -3.45 10.35
C LEU A 165 -5.39 -3.77 11.78
N THR A 166 -4.72 -3.16 12.73
CA THR A 166 -5.15 -3.14 14.13
C THR A 166 -5.58 -1.72 14.48
N ALA A 167 -6.76 -1.56 15.03
CA ALA A 167 -7.26 -0.28 15.51
C ALA A 167 -7.64 -0.39 16.99
N THR A 168 -7.23 0.58 17.79
CA THR A 168 -7.64 0.71 19.18
C THR A 168 -8.50 1.95 19.33
N LEU A 169 -9.64 1.79 19.98
CA LEU A 169 -10.59 2.83 20.30
C LEU A 169 -10.56 3.08 21.81
N SER A 170 -10.36 4.32 22.21
CA SER A 170 -10.57 4.76 23.58
C SER A 170 -11.78 5.69 23.63
N VAL A 171 -12.76 5.32 24.44
CA VAL A 171 -13.97 6.12 24.66
C VAL A 171 -13.80 6.91 25.96
N PRO A 172 -13.58 8.23 25.89
CA PRO A 172 -13.43 9.05 27.09
C PRO A 172 -14.69 9.00 27.97
N THR A 173 -14.50 9.24 29.23
CA THR A 173 -15.58 9.28 30.24
C THR A 173 -16.72 10.19 29.81
N GLY A 174 -17.96 9.74 29.96
CA GLY A 174 -19.17 10.48 29.60
C GLY A 174 -19.48 10.50 28.09
N GLN A 175 -18.55 10.04 27.26
CA GLN A 175 -18.80 9.91 25.82
C GLN A 175 -19.49 8.58 25.51
N SER A 176 -20.24 8.54 24.43
CA SER A 176 -20.97 7.36 24.00
C SER A 176 -20.51 6.82 22.66
N PHE A 177 -20.71 5.53 22.46
CA PHE A 177 -20.57 4.89 21.16
C PHE A 177 -21.61 3.79 21.01
N THR A 178 -21.86 3.36 19.79
CA THR A 178 -22.89 2.36 19.48
C THR A 178 -22.27 1.08 18.97
N VAL A 179 -22.64 -0.06 19.57
CA VAL A 179 -22.22 -1.41 19.18
C VAL A 179 -23.44 -2.31 19.08
N GLY A 180 -23.59 -3.02 17.96
CA GLY A 180 -24.71 -3.92 17.74
C GLY A 180 -26.08 -3.24 17.80
N GLY A 181 -26.14 -1.94 17.53
CA GLY A 181 -27.37 -1.16 17.60
C GLY A 181 -27.70 -0.60 18.99
N THR A 182 -26.89 -0.89 20.01
CA THR A 182 -27.06 -0.37 21.37
C THR A 182 -26.01 0.68 21.67
N THR A 183 -26.44 1.82 22.25
CA THR A 183 -25.54 2.90 22.66
C THR A 183 -25.08 2.69 24.08
N TYR A 184 -23.78 2.85 24.31
CA TYR A 184 -23.12 2.72 25.59
C TYR A 184 -22.35 4.01 25.91
N TYR A 185 -22.44 4.45 27.16
CA TYR A 185 -21.67 5.57 27.72
C TYR A 185 -20.51 5.01 28.53
N SER A 186 -19.33 5.60 28.36
CA SER A 186 -18.11 5.18 29.07
C SER A 186 -18.12 5.71 30.50
N GLU A 187 -18.11 4.80 31.48
CA GLU A 187 -18.06 5.13 32.91
C GLU A 187 -16.62 5.39 33.36
N PRO A 188 -16.37 6.40 34.22
CA PRO A 188 -15.04 6.64 34.77
C PRO A 188 -14.55 5.48 35.63
N TYR A 189 -13.23 5.33 35.72
CA TYR A 189 -12.62 4.40 36.65
C TYR A 189 -13.03 4.71 38.11
N ASN A 190 -13.45 3.69 38.82
CA ASN A 190 -13.71 3.72 40.25
C ASN A 190 -13.30 2.38 40.85
N ALA A 191 -12.40 2.39 41.84
CA ALA A 191 -11.85 1.18 42.42
C ALA A 191 -12.91 0.25 43.05
N VAL A 192 -14.08 0.78 43.41
CA VAL A 192 -15.16 0.02 44.03
C VAL A 192 -16.27 -0.31 43.05
N THR A 193 -16.75 0.68 42.27
CA THR A 193 -17.93 0.53 41.40
C THR A 193 -17.59 0.19 39.96
N ASN A 194 -16.43 0.66 39.49
CA ASN A 194 -15.96 0.39 38.13
C ASN A 194 -14.44 0.15 38.08
N PRO A 195 -13.94 -0.96 38.60
CA PRO A 195 -12.51 -1.28 38.52
C PRO A 195 -12.01 -1.59 37.11
N ALA A 196 -12.92 -1.86 36.16
CA ALA A 196 -12.58 -2.08 34.77
C ALA A 196 -12.30 -0.78 34.01
N GLY A 197 -12.77 0.34 34.54
CA GLY A 197 -12.54 1.68 33.97
C GLY A 197 -13.28 1.97 32.66
N PRO A 198 -12.87 3.02 31.96
CA PRO A 198 -13.47 3.45 30.71
C PRO A 198 -13.41 2.38 29.63
N ILE A 199 -14.31 2.49 28.64
CA ILE A 199 -14.38 1.54 27.52
C ILE A 199 -13.16 1.69 26.61
N LEU A 200 -12.49 0.55 26.37
CA LEU A 200 -11.44 0.39 25.39
C LEU A 200 -11.87 -0.70 24.40
N GLY A 201 -11.79 -0.37 23.11
CA GLY A 201 -12.05 -1.31 22.02
C GLY A 201 -10.80 -1.62 21.24
N THR A 202 -10.64 -2.85 20.81
CA THR A 202 -9.61 -3.27 19.86
C THR A 202 -10.27 -3.99 18.70
N GLY A 203 -9.97 -3.52 17.47
CA GLY A 203 -10.39 -4.15 16.24
C GLY A 203 -9.17 -4.69 15.49
N ILE A 204 -9.24 -5.94 15.07
CA ILE A 204 -8.20 -6.59 14.26
C ILE A 204 -8.84 -7.01 12.94
N PHE A 205 -8.26 -6.54 11.85
CA PHE A 205 -8.66 -6.85 10.49
C PHE A 205 -7.52 -7.61 9.82
N THR A 206 -7.78 -8.83 9.37
CA THR A 206 -6.77 -9.66 8.70
C THR A 206 -7.22 -9.95 7.27
N PHE A 207 -6.36 -9.66 6.31
CA PHE A 207 -6.60 -9.87 4.89
C PHE A 207 -5.97 -11.18 4.42
N GLY A 208 -6.80 -12.18 4.10
CA GLY A 208 -6.37 -13.45 3.53
C GLY A 208 -5.62 -14.40 4.47
N GLY A 209 -5.24 -13.98 5.67
CA GLY A 209 -4.44 -14.79 6.59
C GLY A 209 -3.17 -15.34 5.93
N ASN A 210 -2.66 -16.49 6.40
CA ASN A 210 -1.49 -17.18 5.85
C ASN A 210 -1.82 -18.08 4.65
N LYS A 211 -2.93 -17.85 3.95
CA LYS A 211 -3.34 -18.67 2.82
C LYS A 211 -2.62 -18.23 1.55
N VAL A 212 -2.37 -19.20 0.68
CA VAL A 212 -1.88 -18.91 -0.68
C VAL A 212 -2.95 -18.14 -1.44
N VAL A 213 -2.57 -16.98 -2.01
CA VAL A 213 -3.47 -16.02 -2.63
C VAL A 213 -3.12 -15.88 -4.11
N PRO A 214 -4.02 -16.20 -5.05
CA PRO A 214 -3.76 -16.03 -6.47
C PRO A 214 -3.54 -14.55 -6.81
N ARG A 215 -2.57 -14.32 -7.69
CA ARG A 215 -2.12 -13.01 -8.12
C ARG A 215 -1.97 -12.98 -9.64
N ALA A 216 -2.48 -11.93 -10.28
CA ALA A 216 -2.35 -11.68 -11.70
C ALA A 216 -2.00 -10.22 -11.96
N THR A 217 -1.04 -9.98 -12.85
CA THR A 217 -0.59 -8.61 -13.16
C THR A 217 -0.21 -8.49 -14.62
N ILE A 218 -0.30 -7.25 -15.10
CA ILE A 218 0.20 -6.80 -16.40
C ILE A 218 1.31 -5.80 -16.09
N GLY A 219 2.41 -5.87 -16.82
CA GLY A 219 3.52 -4.97 -16.56
C GLY A 219 4.36 -4.65 -17.79
N PHE A 220 5.20 -3.64 -17.61
CA PHE A 220 6.23 -3.26 -18.54
C PHE A 220 7.59 -3.34 -17.84
N GLY A 221 8.59 -3.77 -18.57
CA GLY A 221 9.93 -4.04 -18.08
C GLY A 221 10.22 -5.54 -18.00
N ASN A 222 11.45 -5.91 -18.32
CA ASN A 222 11.94 -7.27 -18.20
C ASN A 222 13.22 -7.22 -17.36
N MET A 223 13.18 -7.84 -16.18
CA MET A 223 14.31 -7.92 -15.25
C MET A 223 15.56 -8.53 -15.89
N LEU A 224 15.36 -9.41 -16.91
CA LEU A 224 16.44 -10.08 -17.65
C LEU A 224 16.50 -9.54 -19.08
N PRO A 225 16.99 -8.30 -19.30
CA PRO A 225 17.02 -7.69 -20.60
C PRO A 225 18.04 -8.36 -21.54
N LYS A 226 17.80 -8.26 -22.86
CA LYS A 226 18.74 -8.72 -23.89
C LYS A 226 20.03 -7.92 -23.92
N LYS A 227 19.92 -6.61 -23.68
CA LYS A 227 21.03 -5.65 -23.69
C LYS A 227 20.99 -4.77 -22.45
N GLY A 228 22.14 -4.47 -21.88
CA GLY A 228 22.30 -3.67 -20.68
C GLY A 228 21.94 -4.43 -19.40
N HIS A 229 22.15 -3.77 -18.27
CA HIS A 229 21.96 -4.35 -16.94
C HIS A 229 20.77 -3.74 -16.21
N PHE A 230 20.52 -2.43 -16.36
CA PHE A 230 19.45 -1.72 -15.66
C PHE A 230 18.15 -1.71 -16.46
N ARG A 231 17.02 -1.90 -15.75
CA ARG A 231 15.67 -1.75 -16.30
C ARG A 231 14.74 -1.10 -15.31
N PHE A 232 13.89 -0.22 -15.86
CA PHE A 232 12.70 0.26 -15.18
C PHE A 232 11.56 -0.72 -15.38
N GLU A 233 10.77 -0.91 -14.34
CA GLU A 233 9.62 -1.78 -14.33
C GLU A 233 8.39 -1.08 -13.80
N SER A 234 7.24 -1.41 -14.38
CA SER A 234 5.93 -1.02 -13.86
C SER A 234 5.01 -2.22 -13.90
N GLU A 235 4.14 -2.32 -12.91
CA GLU A 235 3.22 -3.45 -12.76
C GLU A 235 1.89 -2.94 -12.22
N ILE A 236 0.78 -3.39 -12.84
CA ILE A 236 -0.58 -3.18 -12.39
C ILE A 236 -1.32 -4.51 -12.39
N GLY A 237 -2.17 -4.73 -11.43
CA GLY A 237 -2.95 -5.95 -11.36
C GLY A 237 -3.72 -6.08 -10.07
N PHE A 238 -3.97 -7.32 -9.68
CA PHE A 238 -4.69 -7.62 -8.45
C PHE A 238 -4.24 -8.95 -7.85
N GLN A 239 -4.50 -9.08 -6.57
CA GLN A 239 -4.48 -10.36 -5.85
C GLN A 239 -5.85 -10.60 -5.23
N TYR A 240 -6.29 -11.86 -5.24
CA TYR A 240 -7.60 -12.23 -4.74
C TYR A 240 -7.46 -12.84 -3.34
N PHE A 241 -7.83 -12.06 -2.33
CA PHE A 241 -7.92 -12.55 -0.94
C PHE A 241 -9.23 -13.30 -0.70
N SER A 242 -9.25 -14.13 0.34
CA SER A 242 -10.52 -14.50 0.99
C SER A 242 -11.13 -13.25 1.62
N ALA A 243 -12.42 -13.28 1.95
CA ALA A 243 -13.04 -12.19 2.68
C ALA A 243 -12.20 -11.84 3.93
N PRO A 244 -11.95 -10.55 4.21
CA PRO A 244 -11.21 -10.14 5.39
C PRO A 244 -11.86 -10.69 6.64
N THR A 245 -11.07 -11.06 7.64
CA THR A 245 -11.58 -11.48 8.95
C THR A 245 -11.53 -10.29 9.91
N VAL A 246 -12.62 -10.04 10.59
CA VAL A 246 -12.77 -8.97 11.57
C VAL A 246 -12.93 -9.57 12.95
N GLN A 247 -12.20 -9.06 13.93
CA GLN A 247 -12.33 -9.42 15.33
C GLN A 247 -12.42 -8.14 16.17
N TYR A 248 -13.40 -8.10 17.08
CA TYR A 248 -13.53 -7.02 18.04
C TYR A 248 -13.42 -7.54 19.46
N THR A 249 -12.70 -6.80 20.29
CA THR A 249 -12.64 -7.03 21.73
C THR A 249 -12.89 -5.70 22.42
N PHE A 250 -13.75 -5.71 23.44
CA PHE A 250 -14.00 -4.55 24.27
C PHE A 250 -13.70 -4.90 25.72
N THR A 251 -13.10 -3.95 26.42
CA THR A 251 -12.85 -3.98 27.86
C THR A 251 -13.38 -2.69 28.48
N GLY A 252 -13.50 -2.65 29.81
CA GLY A 252 -14.11 -1.52 30.49
C GLY A 252 -15.63 -1.68 30.65
N THR A 253 -16.26 -0.68 31.26
CA THR A 253 -17.69 -0.68 31.61
C THR A 253 -18.45 0.30 30.76
N GLY A 254 -19.50 -0.18 30.09
CA GLY A 254 -20.45 0.60 29.31
C GLY A 254 -21.80 0.69 30.05
N CYS A 255 -22.35 1.88 30.14
CA CYS A 255 -23.65 2.14 30.73
C CYS A 255 -24.67 2.51 29.66
N GLN A 256 -25.88 1.95 29.71
CA GLN A 256 -26.90 2.27 28.70
C GLN A 256 -27.58 3.62 28.99
N ASN A 257 -27.54 4.11 30.22
CA ASN A 257 -28.12 5.38 30.60
C ASN A 257 -27.05 6.28 31.20
N TYR A 258 -27.10 7.56 30.79
CA TYR A 258 -26.25 8.61 31.35
C TYR A 258 -27.07 9.88 31.55
N THR A 259 -26.99 10.43 32.73
CA THR A 259 -27.56 11.73 33.08
C THR A 259 -26.46 12.62 33.64
N ALA A 260 -26.25 13.76 32.99
CA ALA A 260 -25.24 14.71 33.46
C ALA A 260 -25.60 15.21 34.89
N PRO A 261 -24.62 15.50 35.78
CA PRO A 261 -23.20 15.56 35.43
C PRO A 261 -22.43 14.24 35.47
N ASN A 262 -22.86 13.20 36.17
CA ASN A 262 -22.08 11.97 36.32
C ASN A 262 -22.93 10.77 36.83
N THR A 263 -24.21 10.71 36.48
CA THR A 263 -25.06 9.61 36.87
C THR A 263 -25.13 8.53 35.78
N TYR A 264 -24.55 7.39 36.07
CA TYR A 264 -24.54 6.21 35.18
C TYR A 264 -25.46 5.13 35.74
N SER A 265 -26.19 4.45 34.87
CA SER A 265 -27.02 3.31 35.28
C SER A 265 -27.11 2.26 34.17
N ASN A 266 -27.49 1.05 34.55
CA ASN A 266 -27.49 -0.13 33.70
C ASN A 266 -26.11 -0.38 33.11
N CYS A 267 -25.11 -0.47 33.99
CA CYS A 267 -23.68 -0.55 33.66
C CYS A 267 -23.19 -2.00 33.67
N GLY A 268 -22.28 -2.34 32.81
CA GLY A 268 -21.64 -3.65 32.75
C GLY A 268 -20.70 -3.78 31.54
N PRO A 269 -20.07 -4.95 31.40
CA PRO A 269 -19.30 -5.25 30.19
C PRO A 269 -20.21 -5.27 28.96
N ILE A 270 -19.67 -4.88 27.82
CA ILE A 270 -20.43 -4.89 26.57
C ILE A 270 -20.81 -6.33 26.22
N PRO A 271 -22.12 -6.64 26.03
CA PRO A 271 -22.55 -8.00 25.74
C PRO A 271 -21.94 -8.56 24.46
N GLN A 272 -21.47 -9.80 24.52
CA GLN A 272 -20.87 -10.48 23.37
C GLN A 272 -21.81 -10.56 22.17
N ALA A 273 -23.11 -10.64 22.39
CA ALA A 273 -24.11 -10.62 21.32
C ALA A 273 -24.07 -9.34 20.50
N ASN A 274 -23.88 -8.18 21.12
CA ASN A 274 -23.77 -6.89 20.43
C ASN A 274 -22.44 -6.79 19.67
N ILE A 275 -21.35 -7.28 20.26
CA ILE A 275 -20.04 -7.36 19.63
C ILE A 275 -20.12 -8.23 18.38
N THR A 276 -20.70 -9.42 18.47
CA THR A 276 -20.87 -10.36 17.36
C THR A 276 -21.75 -9.76 16.26
N THR A 277 -22.84 -9.07 16.63
CA THR A 277 -23.73 -8.40 15.68
C THR A 277 -22.98 -7.34 14.87
N GLU A 278 -22.17 -6.50 15.51
CA GLU A 278 -21.40 -5.47 14.84
C GLU A 278 -20.27 -6.06 14.00
N GLN A 279 -19.62 -7.11 14.51
CA GLN A 279 -18.59 -7.85 13.81
C GLN A 279 -19.12 -8.46 12.50
N ASN A 280 -20.29 -9.12 12.55
CA ASN A 280 -20.93 -9.70 11.38
C ASN A 280 -21.38 -8.65 10.36
N LYS A 281 -21.88 -7.50 10.80
CA LYS A 281 -22.22 -6.40 9.89
C LYS A 281 -21.00 -5.93 9.13
N LEU A 282 -19.90 -5.66 9.84
CA LEU A 282 -18.69 -5.20 9.19
C LEU A 282 -18.04 -6.28 8.31
N GLN A 283 -18.10 -7.54 8.74
CA GLN A 283 -17.64 -8.68 7.94
C GLN A 283 -18.38 -8.75 6.58
N ASN A 284 -19.69 -8.48 6.58
CA ASN A 284 -20.51 -8.44 5.37
C ASN A 284 -20.19 -7.21 4.50
N ASP A 285 -20.02 -6.04 5.13
CA ASP A 285 -19.67 -4.80 4.42
C ASP A 285 -18.29 -4.89 3.74
N LEU A 286 -17.36 -5.65 4.33
CA LEU A 286 -16.02 -5.88 3.79
C LEU A 286 -15.93 -7.07 2.82
N TYR A 287 -17.04 -7.79 2.61
CA TYR A 287 -17.02 -8.99 1.78
C TYR A 287 -16.54 -8.75 0.34
N ASP A 288 -16.82 -7.57 -0.20
CA ASP A 288 -16.42 -7.20 -1.56
C ASP A 288 -14.95 -6.77 -1.67
N LEU A 289 -14.26 -6.53 -0.53
CA LEU A 289 -12.84 -6.20 -0.50
C LEU A 289 -11.93 -7.44 -0.66
N ARG A 290 -12.29 -8.33 -1.58
CA ARG A 290 -11.52 -9.54 -1.89
C ARG A 290 -10.40 -9.28 -2.90
N PHE A 291 -10.53 -8.22 -3.68
CA PHE A 291 -9.55 -7.84 -4.68
C PHE A 291 -8.68 -6.70 -4.14
N PHE A 292 -7.41 -7.00 -3.92
CA PHE A 292 -6.44 -5.99 -3.56
C PHE A 292 -5.70 -5.53 -4.82
N PRO A 293 -5.76 -4.24 -5.16
CA PRO A 293 -5.06 -3.72 -6.33
C PRO A 293 -3.55 -3.76 -6.11
N ILE A 294 -2.83 -4.07 -7.17
CA ILE A 294 -1.38 -4.03 -7.22
C ILE A 294 -0.99 -2.92 -8.17
N LEU A 295 -0.20 -1.99 -7.70
CA LEU A 295 0.46 -0.97 -8.49
C LEU A 295 1.87 -0.83 -7.94
N SER A 296 2.87 -1.06 -8.77
CA SER A 296 4.26 -0.90 -8.37
C SER A 296 5.14 -0.40 -9.51
N PHE A 297 6.19 0.29 -9.11
CA PHE A 297 7.26 0.77 -9.98
C PHE A 297 8.58 0.29 -9.40
N GLY A 298 9.52 -0.10 -10.24
CA GLY A 298 10.76 -0.65 -9.79
C GLY A 298 11.92 -0.41 -10.74
N LEU A 299 13.09 -0.72 -10.22
CA LEU A 299 14.35 -0.77 -10.95
C LEU A 299 14.97 -2.14 -10.73
N SER A 300 15.40 -2.76 -11.80
CA SER A 300 16.09 -4.05 -11.73
C SER A 300 17.48 -3.98 -12.35
N TYR A 301 18.34 -4.85 -11.85
CA TYR A 301 19.70 -5.03 -12.31
C TYR A 301 19.96 -6.50 -12.65
N LYS A 302 20.33 -6.77 -13.88
CA LYS A 302 20.75 -8.08 -14.34
C LYS A 302 22.20 -8.33 -13.92
N ILE A 303 22.43 -9.36 -13.10
CA ILE A 303 23.74 -9.72 -12.57
C ILE A 303 24.51 -10.57 -13.60
N HIS A 304 23.83 -11.58 -14.17
CA HIS A 304 24.44 -12.54 -15.10
C HIS A 304 23.44 -12.94 -16.19
#